data_88e6a6262944b3e25dae6b81f05e70b2
#
_entry.id   88e6a6262944b3e25dae6b81f05e70b2
#
_cell.length_a   1.000
_cell.length_b   1.000
_cell.length_c   1.000
_cell.angle_alpha   90.00
_cell.angle_beta   90.00
_cell.angle_gamma   90.00
#
_symmetry.space_group_name_H-M   'P 1'
#
loop_
_entity.id
_entity.type
_entity.pdbx_description
1 polymer ?
#
loop_
_entity_poly.entity_id
_entity_poly.type
_entity_poly.pdbx_seq_one_letter_code
_entity_poly.pdbx_strand_id
1 'polypeptide(L)'
;MEIREKMLWQIANTVMVNHQFIDTPEFCAEQAEASLLLFKVSQRLDIDIYRDFALRCFERCVSQLPKISQKATAAGWAICRILNEGWALGDMDAILHDVDKRIVPVLNRDFDFGDETKGNFILPHFYLLERHKKDKNYWTTQSDMIQNLKASINRHTEKGGVFSILCQESIDRFLLHAGVKTVFADSYPDTLYALSPEELTAQAWRSLLYGQRIAWTFSEKELADYIGLRIADFDATEDLNLQGILSIGLII
;
A
#
# COMPACT_ATOMS: atom_id res chain seq x y z
N MET A 1 0.58 19.11 21.52
CA MET A 1 0.61 18.21 20.35
C MET A 1 2.03 17.67 20.23
N GLU A 2 2.18 16.37 20.27
CA GLU A 2 3.46 15.71 20.12
C GLU A 2 4.02 15.92 18.71
N ILE A 3 5.34 15.72 18.50
CA ILE A 3 5.98 15.93 17.18
C ILE A 3 5.30 15.09 16.11
N ARG A 4 5.00 13.83 16.39
CA ARG A 4 4.31 12.94 15.44
C ARG A 4 2.91 13.41 15.08
N GLU A 5 2.15 13.87 16.04
CA GLU A 5 0.82 14.42 15.80
C GLU A 5 0.88 15.67 14.93
N LYS A 6 1.89 16.52 15.14
CA LYS A 6 2.12 17.70 14.32
C LYS A 6 2.46 17.32 12.87
N MET A 7 3.33 16.32 12.67
CA MET A 7 3.64 15.81 11.33
C MET A 7 2.40 15.27 10.63
N LEU A 8 1.62 14.43 11.30
CA LEU A 8 0.36 13.89 10.77
C LEU A 8 -0.61 15.01 10.39
N TRP A 9 -0.75 16.00 11.26
CA TRP A 9 -1.59 17.18 11.01
C TRP A 9 -1.12 17.96 9.76
N GLN A 10 0.17 18.19 9.61
CA GLN A 10 0.74 18.87 8.44
C GLN A 10 0.48 18.09 7.16
N ILE A 11 0.75 16.79 7.14
CA ILE A 11 0.51 15.92 5.98
C ILE A 11 -0.98 15.93 5.61
N ALA A 12 -1.88 15.74 6.59
CA ALA A 12 -3.32 15.70 6.36
C ALA A 12 -3.84 17.01 5.77
N ASN A 13 -3.41 18.16 6.30
CA ASN A 13 -3.80 19.47 5.78
C ASN A 13 -3.28 19.69 4.36
N THR A 14 -2.04 19.28 4.06
CA THR A 14 -1.48 19.38 2.71
C THR A 14 -2.32 18.55 1.72
N VAL A 15 -2.70 17.34 2.11
CA VAL A 15 -3.58 16.48 1.29
C VAL A 15 -4.95 17.14 1.08
N MET A 16 -5.58 17.68 2.12
CA MET A 16 -6.88 18.32 2.02
C MET A 16 -6.88 19.56 1.13
N VAL A 17 -5.86 20.41 1.25
CA VAL A 17 -5.75 21.65 0.46
C VAL A 17 -5.51 21.33 -1.02
N ASN A 18 -4.77 20.26 -1.29
CA ASN A 18 -4.34 19.91 -2.66
C ASN A 18 -5.17 18.78 -3.29
N HIS A 19 -6.23 18.31 -2.65
CA HIS A 19 -7.03 17.17 -3.15
C HIS A 19 -7.61 17.38 -4.55
N GLN A 20 -7.90 18.61 -4.93
CA GLN A 20 -8.45 18.96 -6.26
C GLN A 20 -7.52 18.52 -7.39
N PHE A 21 -6.21 18.44 -7.15
CA PHE A 21 -5.22 18.01 -8.14
C PHE A 21 -5.22 16.48 -8.33
N ILE A 22 -5.76 15.72 -7.36
CA ILE A 22 -5.94 14.27 -7.47
C ILE A 22 -7.37 13.87 -7.80
N ASP A 23 -8.26 14.84 -8.07
CA ASP A 23 -9.69 14.61 -8.32
C ASP A 23 -9.99 14.18 -9.77
N THR A 24 -9.13 13.35 -10.34
CA THR A 24 -9.34 12.74 -11.67
C THR A 24 -9.15 11.23 -11.60
N PRO A 25 -9.71 10.44 -12.55
CA PRO A 25 -9.55 9.00 -12.56
C PRO A 25 -8.10 8.50 -12.57
N GLU A 26 -7.18 9.28 -13.14
CA GLU A 26 -5.75 8.96 -13.22
C GLU A 26 -5.09 8.85 -11.84
N PHE A 27 -5.59 9.59 -10.86
CA PHE A 27 -5.12 9.62 -9.48
C PHE A 27 -6.00 8.83 -8.50
N CYS A 28 -6.79 7.89 -8.99
CA CYS A 28 -7.70 7.11 -8.15
C CYS A 28 -6.98 6.34 -7.03
N ALA A 29 -5.77 5.84 -7.28
CA ALA A 29 -4.96 5.18 -6.26
C ALA A 29 -4.54 6.17 -5.16
N GLU A 30 -4.07 7.34 -5.54
CA GLU A 30 -3.67 8.42 -4.65
C GLU A 30 -4.86 8.94 -3.82
N GLN A 31 -6.05 9.01 -4.41
CA GLN A 31 -7.29 9.32 -3.67
C GLN A 31 -7.61 8.26 -2.62
N ALA A 32 -7.47 6.98 -2.96
CA ALA A 32 -7.70 5.89 -2.02
C ALA A 32 -6.69 5.91 -0.87
N GLU A 33 -5.43 6.18 -1.15
CA GLU A 33 -4.37 6.31 -0.15
C GLU A 33 -4.58 7.54 0.73
N ALA A 34 -4.95 8.68 0.14
CA ALA A 34 -5.29 9.88 0.86
C ALA A 34 -6.48 9.64 1.81
N SER A 35 -7.50 8.93 1.34
CA SER A 35 -8.62 8.52 2.18
C SER A 35 -8.16 7.66 3.37
N LEU A 36 -7.34 6.65 3.11
CA LEU A 36 -6.78 5.77 4.14
C LEU A 36 -6.01 6.55 5.20
N LEU A 37 -5.15 7.50 4.77
CA LEU A 37 -4.40 8.37 5.68
C LEU A 37 -5.34 9.25 6.53
N LEU A 38 -6.31 9.92 5.89
CA LEU A 38 -7.20 10.84 6.58
C LEU A 38 -8.10 10.15 7.60
N PHE A 39 -8.57 8.92 7.34
CA PHE A 39 -9.24 8.10 8.34
C PHE A 39 -8.33 7.81 9.54
N LYS A 40 -7.08 7.40 9.29
CA LYS A 40 -6.11 7.16 10.36
C LYS A 40 -5.83 8.42 11.18
N VAL A 41 -5.64 9.56 10.52
CA VAL A 41 -5.40 10.85 11.17
C VAL A 41 -6.60 11.28 12.00
N SER A 42 -7.83 11.13 11.47
CA SER A 42 -9.05 11.41 12.21
C SER A 42 -9.13 10.62 13.51
N GLN A 43 -8.85 9.33 13.47
CA GLN A 43 -8.83 8.48 14.67
C GLN A 43 -7.74 8.88 15.66
N ARG A 44 -6.54 9.19 15.15
CA ARG A 44 -5.38 9.50 15.99
C ARG A 44 -5.49 10.86 16.68
N LEU A 45 -6.01 11.85 15.98
CA LEU A 45 -6.12 13.24 16.46
C LEU A 45 -7.51 13.57 17.04
N ASP A 46 -8.48 12.67 16.89
CA ASP A 46 -9.89 12.87 17.27
C ASP A 46 -10.49 14.12 16.59
N ILE A 47 -10.31 14.22 15.26
CA ILE A 47 -10.76 15.38 14.48
C ILE A 47 -11.68 14.91 13.34
N ASP A 48 -12.97 15.17 13.47
CA ASP A 48 -14.02 14.68 12.56
C ASP A 48 -13.89 15.20 11.12
N ILE A 49 -13.39 16.41 10.91
CA ILE A 49 -13.26 16.98 9.57
C ILE A 49 -12.39 16.12 8.64
N TYR A 50 -11.38 15.43 9.19
CA TYR A 50 -10.56 14.51 8.40
C TYR A 50 -11.35 13.26 7.99
N ARG A 51 -12.24 12.78 8.87
CA ARG A 51 -13.12 11.66 8.56
C ARG A 51 -14.10 11.99 7.45
N ASP A 52 -14.74 13.14 7.52
CA ASP A 52 -15.69 13.60 6.51
C ASP A 52 -15.01 13.77 5.15
N PHE A 53 -13.77 14.26 5.19
CA PHE A 53 -12.99 14.43 3.97
C PHE A 53 -12.52 13.07 3.41
N ALA A 54 -12.10 12.16 4.29
CA ALA A 54 -11.73 10.80 3.93
C ALA A 54 -12.88 10.06 3.24
N LEU A 55 -14.10 10.18 3.76
CA LEU A 55 -15.29 9.60 3.15
C LEU A 55 -15.54 10.14 1.73
N ARG A 56 -15.41 11.45 1.52
CA ARG A 56 -15.54 12.04 0.18
C ARG A 56 -14.49 11.53 -0.80
N CYS A 57 -13.23 11.44 -0.38
CA CYS A 57 -12.17 10.86 -1.20
C CYS A 57 -12.45 9.38 -1.52
N PHE A 58 -12.93 8.61 -0.55
CA PHE A 58 -13.31 7.21 -0.71
C PHE A 58 -14.45 7.05 -1.73
N GLU A 59 -15.55 7.75 -1.55
CA GLU A 59 -16.72 7.71 -2.45
C GLU A 59 -16.32 8.11 -3.88
N ARG A 60 -15.48 9.12 -4.00
CA ARG A 60 -14.95 9.58 -5.28
C ARG A 60 -14.11 8.50 -5.95
N CYS A 61 -13.16 7.92 -5.22
CA CYS A 61 -12.35 6.82 -5.71
C CYS A 61 -13.22 5.64 -6.17
N VAL A 62 -14.19 5.21 -5.36
CA VAL A 62 -15.11 4.13 -5.72
C VAL A 62 -15.87 4.43 -7.01
N SER A 63 -16.34 5.67 -7.19
CA SER A 63 -17.06 6.08 -8.40
C SER A 63 -16.20 6.10 -9.67
N GLN A 64 -14.90 6.28 -9.51
CA GLN A 64 -13.93 6.35 -10.62
C GLN A 64 -13.29 4.99 -10.92
N LEU A 65 -13.26 4.08 -9.97
CA LEU A 65 -12.57 2.79 -10.05
C LEU A 65 -12.89 1.99 -11.34
N PRO A 66 -14.13 1.91 -11.84
CA PRO A 66 -14.44 1.22 -13.08
C PRO A 66 -13.79 1.82 -14.33
N LYS A 67 -13.41 3.10 -14.28
CA LYS A 67 -12.87 3.86 -15.41
C LYS A 67 -11.35 3.73 -15.54
N ILE A 68 -10.67 3.25 -14.50
CA ILE A 68 -9.21 3.14 -14.49
C ILE A 68 -8.75 1.76 -14.93
N SER A 69 -7.63 1.72 -15.67
CA SER A 69 -6.95 0.48 -16.04
C SER A 69 -5.63 0.30 -15.28
N GLN A 70 -4.89 1.39 -15.13
CA GLN A 70 -3.63 1.42 -14.41
C GLN A 70 -3.89 1.75 -12.93
N LYS A 71 -3.03 1.25 -12.04
CA LYS A 71 -3.12 1.47 -10.58
C LYS A 71 -4.45 0.99 -9.92
N ALA A 72 -5.37 0.35 -10.65
CA ALA A 72 -6.63 -0.17 -10.08
C ALA A 72 -6.38 -1.11 -8.90
N THR A 73 -5.30 -1.87 -8.94
CA THR A 73 -4.90 -2.79 -7.87
C THR A 73 -4.52 -2.05 -6.58
N ALA A 74 -3.78 -0.94 -6.70
CA ALA A 74 -3.39 -0.11 -5.55
C ALA A 74 -4.61 0.55 -4.90
N ALA A 75 -5.50 1.14 -5.73
CA ALA A 75 -6.76 1.67 -5.26
C ALA A 75 -7.62 0.59 -4.58
N GLY A 76 -7.74 -0.58 -5.21
CA GLY A 76 -8.47 -1.72 -4.67
C GLY A 76 -7.92 -2.19 -3.32
N TRP A 77 -6.59 -2.27 -3.17
CA TRP A 77 -5.96 -2.61 -1.89
C TRP A 77 -6.31 -1.60 -0.78
N ALA A 78 -6.21 -0.31 -1.06
CA ALA A 78 -6.55 0.72 -0.08
C ALA A 78 -8.04 0.70 0.29
N ILE A 79 -8.92 0.49 -0.69
CA ILE A 79 -10.37 0.33 -0.48
C ILE A 79 -10.65 -0.89 0.41
N CYS A 80 -10.04 -2.05 0.11
CA CYS A 80 -10.17 -3.25 0.96
C CYS A 80 -9.79 -2.95 2.41
N ARG A 81 -8.68 -2.23 2.61
CA ARG A 81 -8.20 -1.87 3.93
C ARG A 81 -9.19 -0.97 4.68
N ILE A 82 -9.69 0.07 4.03
CA ILE A 82 -10.70 0.99 4.60
C ILE A 82 -11.96 0.22 5.04
N LEU A 83 -12.45 -0.68 4.19
CA LEU A 83 -13.64 -1.49 4.48
C LEU A 83 -13.37 -2.55 5.57
N ASN A 84 -12.19 -3.16 5.57
CA ASN A 84 -11.80 -4.15 6.58
C ASN A 84 -11.64 -3.55 7.96
N GLU A 85 -11.14 -2.31 8.06
CA GLU A 85 -11.02 -1.55 9.31
C GLU A 85 -12.38 -0.97 9.77
N GLY A 86 -13.43 -1.04 8.93
CA GLY A 86 -14.75 -0.51 9.24
C GLY A 86 -14.83 1.02 9.23
N TRP A 87 -13.90 1.68 8.56
CA TRP A 87 -13.86 3.14 8.46
C TRP A 87 -14.90 3.70 7.49
N ALA A 88 -15.24 2.92 6.46
CA ALA A 88 -16.36 3.18 5.57
C ALA A 88 -17.24 1.92 5.47
N LEU A 89 -18.49 2.12 5.04
CA LEU A 89 -19.43 1.03 4.79
C LEU A 89 -19.58 0.83 3.28
N GLY A 90 -19.66 -0.42 2.85
CA GLY A 90 -19.86 -0.78 1.46
C GLY A 90 -19.84 -2.27 1.22
N ASP A 91 -20.46 -2.69 0.13
CA ASP A 91 -20.37 -4.06 -0.36
C ASP A 91 -19.06 -4.21 -1.13
N MET A 92 -18.08 -4.88 -0.50
CA MET A 92 -16.75 -5.07 -1.06
C MET A 92 -16.79 -5.85 -2.39
N ASP A 93 -17.71 -6.82 -2.52
CA ASP A 93 -17.84 -7.63 -3.74
C ASP A 93 -18.37 -6.78 -4.90
N ALA A 94 -19.36 -5.93 -4.64
CA ALA A 94 -19.89 -5.03 -5.64
C ALA A 94 -18.87 -3.95 -6.06
N ILE A 95 -18.16 -3.36 -5.10
CA ILE A 95 -17.18 -2.29 -5.35
C ILE A 95 -15.98 -2.79 -6.16
N LEU A 96 -15.47 -3.97 -5.83
CA LEU A 96 -14.20 -4.48 -6.36
C LEU A 96 -14.35 -5.48 -7.50
N HIS A 97 -15.56 -5.78 -7.92
CA HIS A 97 -15.85 -6.75 -8.98
C HIS A 97 -15.00 -6.58 -10.25
N ASP A 98 -14.86 -5.34 -10.74
CA ASP A 98 -14.10 -5.06 -11.95
C ASP A 98 -12.58 -5.13 -11.71
N VAL A 99 -12.12 -4.86 -10.50
CA VAL A 99 -10.71 -5.04 -10.10
C VAL A 99 -10.39 -6.53 -10.05
N ASP A 100 -11.24 -7.33 -9.40
CA ASP A 100 -11.08 -8.79 -9.29
C ASP A 100 -10.97 -9.44 -10.68
N LYS A 101 -11.86 -9.09 -11.62
CA LYS A 101 -11.82 -9.59 -13.00
C LYS A 101 -10.51 -9.30 -13.74
N ARG A 102 -9.88 -8.19 -13.45
CA ARG A 102 -8.61 -7.78 -14.10
C ARG A 102 -7.40 -8.46 -13.48
N ILE A 103 -7.46 -8.77 -12.18
CA ILE A 103 -6.33 -9.33 -11.44
C ILE A 103 -6.20 -10.83 -11.67
N VAL A 104 -7.30 -11.58 -11.72
CA VAL A 104 -7.28 -13.05 -11.91
C VAL A 104 -6.42 -13.50 -13.09
N PRO A 105 -6.51 -12.91 -14.30
CA PRO A 105 -5.66 -13.29 -15.42
C PRO A 105 -4.17 -13.00 -15.22
N VAL A 106 -3.83 -11.99 -14.39
CA VAL A 106 -2.44 -11.62 -14.12
C VAL A 106 -1.79 -12.64 -13.19
N LEU A 107 -2.54 -13.15 -12.22
CA LEU A 107 -2.05 -14.11 -11.23
C LEU A 107 -1.76 -15.50 -11.81
N ASN A 108 -2.43 -15.84 -12.89
CA ASN A 108 -2.28 -17.14 -13.56
C ASN A 108 -1.18 -17.15 -14.63
N ARG A 109 -0.46 -16.05 -14.83
CA ARG A 109 0.65 -15.99 -15.78
C ARG A 109 1.95 -16.47 -15.13
N ASP A 110 2.77 -17.19 -15.90
CA ASP A 110 4.17 -17.43 -15.54
C ASP A 110 4.90 -16.09 -15.41
N PHE A 111 5.42 -15.82 -14.23
CA PHE A 111 6.13 -14.57 -13.97
C PHE A 111 7.59 -14.72 -14.38
N ASP A 112 8.02 -13.89 -15.33
CA ASP A 112 9.43 -13.68 -15.60
C ASP A 112 9.94 -12.48 -14.78
N PHE A 113 10.68 -12.76 -13.71
CA PHE A 113 11.24 -11.74 -12.81
C PHE A 113 12.46 -11.00 -13.41
N GLY A 114 12.91 -11.38 -14.59
CA GLY A 114 14.06 -10.76 -15.25
C GLY A 114 13.81 -9.35 -15.76
N ASP A 115 12.56 -8.87 -15.72
CA ASP A 115 12.18 -7.56 -16.18
C ASP A 115 11.90 -6.65 -14.98
N GLU A 116 12.87 -5.81 -14.61
CA GLU A 116 12.79 -4.85 -13.51
C GLU A 116 11.59 -3.89 -13.64
N THR A 117 11.06 -3.69 -14.85
CA THR A 117 9.87 -2.87 -15.08
C THR A 117 8.58 -3.50 -14.54
N LYS A 118 8.61 -4.79 -14.19
CA LYS A 118 7.46 -5.55 -13.67
C LYS A 118 7.36 -5.62 -12.15
N GLY A 119 8.02 -4.72 -11.41
CA GLY A 119 7.93 -4.63 -9.94
C GLY A 119 6.50 -4.53 -9.37
N ASN A 120 5.53 -4.23 -10.22
CA ASN A 120 4.11 -4.16 -9.84
C ASN A 120 3.40 -5.54 -9.74
N PHE A 121 4.06 -6.66 -10.03
CA PHE A 121 3.39 -7.97 -9.99
C PHE A 121 3.05 -8.45 -8.55
N ILE A 122 3.74 -7.94 -7.55
CA ILE A 122 3.52 -8.29 -6.14
C ILE A 122 2.23 -7.68 -5.61
N LEU A 123 1.90 -6.46 -6.05
CA LEU A 123 0.74 -5.73 -5.58
C LEU A 123 -0.59 -6.49 -5.77
N PRO A 124 -0.85 -7.22 -6.89
CA PRO A 124 -2.02 -8.07 -7.02
C PRO A 124 -2.17 -9.11 -5.92
N HIS A 125 -1.08 -9.68 -5.44
CA HIS A 125 -1.09 -10.67 -4.36
C HIS A 125 -1.45 -10.03 -3.01
N PHE A 126 -0.91 -8.84 -2.72
CA PHE A 126 -1.28 -8.09 -1.51
C PHE A 126 -2.70 -7.57 -1.55
N TYR A 127 -3.19 -7.19 -2.73
CA TYR A 127 -4.60 -6.90 -2.93
C TYR A 127 -5.46 -8.10 -2.54
N LEU A 128 -5.16 -9.29 -3.04
CA LEU A 128 -5.92 -10.49 -2.69
C LEU A 128 -5.83 -10.84 -1.21
N LEU A 129 -4.65 -10.67 -0.58
CA LEU A 129 -4.52 -10.85 0.86
C LEU A 129 -5.47 -9.96 1.64
N GLU A 130 -5.51 -8.67 1.32
CA GLU A 130 -6.40 -7.73 2.00
C GLU A 130 -7.86 -7.98 1.62
N ARG A 131 -8.14 -8.33 0.36
CA ARG A 131 -9.46 -8.65 -0.19
C ARG A 131 -10.12 -9.83 0.52
N HIS A 132 -9.37 -10.90 0.75
CA HIS A 132 -9.84 -12.14 1.35
C HIS A 132 -9.29 -12.37 2.76
N LYS A 133 -8.87 -11.32 3.46
CA LYS A 133 -8.28 -11.38 4.79
C LYS A 133 -9.16 -12.13 5.81
N LYS A 134 -10.46 -11.99 5.68
CA LYS A 134 -11.46 -12.60 6.57
C LYS A 134 -12.02 -13.92 6.03
N ASP A 135 -11.71 -14.30 4.80
CA ASP A 135 -12.21 -15.51 4.15
C ASP A 135 -11.19 -16.65 4.16
N LYS A 136 -11.24 -17.46 5.21
CA LYS A 136 -10.36 -18.63 5.34
C LYS A 136 -10.57 -19.68 4.25
N ASN A 137 -11.76 -19.77 3.67
CA ASN A 137 -12.08 -20.77 2.65
C ASN A 137 -11.48 -20.41 1.29
N TYR A 138 -11.35 -19.13 0.98
CA TYR A 138 -10.75 -18.68 -0.26
C TYR A 138 -9.36 -19.30 -0.46
N TRP A 139 -8.48 -19.21 0.54
CA TRP A 139 -7.09 -19.66 0.45
C TRP A 139 -6.96 -21.17 0.28
N THR A 140 -7.90 -21.95 0.78
CA THR A 140 -7.89 -23.43 0.62
C THR A 140 -8.19 -23.84 -0.83
N THR A 141 -8.86 -22.99 -1.60
CA THR A 141 -9.23 -23.26 -3.01
C THR A 141 -8.20 -22.73 -4.01
N GLN A 142 -7.21 -21.92 -3.55
CA GLN A 142 -6.19 -21.29 -4.42
C GLN A 142 -4.85 -22.05 -4.47
N SER A 143 -4.90 -23.39 -4.31
CA SER A 143 -3.69 -24.23 -4.27
C SER A 143 -2.78 -24.05 -5.50
N ASP A 144 -3.36 -23.95 -6.70
CA ASP A 144 -2.61 -23.85 -7.96
C ASP A 144 -1.88 -22.51 -8.07
N MET A 145 -2.53 -21.41 -7.70
CA MET A 145 -1.91 -20.08 -7.64
C MET A 145 -0.73 -20.08 -6.67
N ILE A 146 -0.90 -20.68 -5.49
CA ILE A 146 0.15 -20.77 -4.47
C ILE A 146 1.30 -21.64 -4.96
N GLN A 147 1.03 -22.76 -5.64
CA GLN A 147 2.05 -23.62 -6.23
C GLN A 147 2.83 -22.90 -7.35
N ASN A 148 2.15 -22.18 -8.22
CA ASN A 148 2.78 -21.38 -9.28
C ASN A 148 3.69 -20.29 -8.70
N LEU A 149 3.26 -19.60 -7.64
CA LEU A 149 4.09 -18.64 -6.93
C LEU A 149 5.36 -19.29 -6.35
N LYS A 150 5.21 -20.44 -5.66
CA LYS A 150 6.36 -21.17 -5.13
C LYS A 150 7.34 -21.59 -6.21
N ALA A 151 6.84 -22.13 -7.32
CA ALA A 151 7.67 -22.54 -8.44
C ALA A 151 8.40 -21.34 -9.08
N SER A 152 7.75 -20.19 -9.14
CA SER A 152 8.38 -18.94 -9.60
C SER A 152 9.49 -18.48 -8.67
N ILE A 153 9.28 -18.46 -7.35
CA ILE A 153 10.30 -18.11 -6.37
C ILE A 153 11.53 -19.00 -6.53
N ASN A 154 11.34 -20.33 -6.58
CA ASN A 154 12.45 -21.28 -6.67
C ASN A 154 13.28 -21.08 -7.94
N ARG A 155 12.67 -20.81 -9.08
CA ARG A 155 13.38 -20.53 -10.35
C ARG A 155 14.24 -19.26 -10.31
N HIS A 156 13.89 -18.30 -9.45
CA HIS A 156 14.59 -17.01 -9.38
C HIS A 156 15.65 -16.92 -8.27
N THR A 157 15.54 -17.75 -7.24
CA THR A 157 16.60 -17.90 -6.23
C THR A 157 17.95 -18.26 -6.88
N GLU A 158 17.90 -18.99 -7.98
CA GLU A 158 19.10 -19.43 -8.71
C GLU A 158 19.78 -18.30 -9.52
N LYS A 159 19.09 -17.18 -9.80
CA LYS A 159 19.61 -16.13 -10.71
C LYS A 159 20.26 -14.94 -10.02
N GLY A 160 20.14 -14.81 -8.71
CA GLY A 160 20.81 -13.82 -7.84
C GLY A 160 20.67 -12.34 -8.24
N GLY A 161 20.17 -11.50 -7.33
CA GLY A 161 20.13 -10.04 -7.44
C GLY A 161 19.34 -9.44 -6.27
N VAL A 162 19.65 -8.20 -5.88
CA VAL A 162 18.98 -7.51 -4.74
C VAL A 162 17.46 -7.44 -4.94
N PHE A 163 17.02 -7.16 -6.15
CA PHE A 163 15.60 -7.12 -6.50
C PHE A 163 14.93 -8.48 -6.35
N SER A 164 15.61 -9.55 -6.75
CA SER A 164 15.15 -10.93 -6.58
C SER A 164 14.90 -11.27 -5.11
N ILE A 165 15.81 -10.86 -4.21
CA ILE A 165 15.68 -11.08 -2.75
C ILE A 165 14.47 -10.32 -2.19
N LEU A 166 14.27 -9.07 -2.58
CA LEU A 166 13.14 -8.26 -2.12
C LEU A 166 11.79 -8.83 -2.59
N CYS A 167 11.75 -9.32 -3.81
CA CYS A 167 10.56 -9.98 -4.35
C CYS A 167 10.26 -11.29 -3.64
N GLN A 168 11.29 -12.08 -3.35
CA GLN A 168 11.16 -13.32 -2.60
C GLN A 168 10.61 -13.08 -1.20
N GLU A 169 11.19 -12.13 -0.47
CA GLU A 169 10.72 -11.75 0.87
C GLU A 169 9.22 -11.40 0.84
N SER A 170 8.80 -10.61 -0.13
CA SER A 170 7.41 -10.20 -0.28
C SER A 170 6.47 -11.37 -0.53
N ILE A 171 6.87 -12.27 -1.42
CA ILE A 171 6.09 -13.45 -1.77
C ILE A 171 6.05 -14.45 -0.60
N ASP A 172 7.17 -14.63 0.10
CA ASP A 172 7.22 -15.51 1.28
C ASP A 172 6.31 -15.00 2.40
N ARG A 173 6.31 -13.71 2.67
CA ARG A 173 5.39 -13.11 3.64
C ARG A 173 3.94 -13.25 3.21
N PHE A 174 3.66 -13.08 1.93
CA PHE A 174 2.33 -13.37 1.39
C PHE A 174 1.92 -14.82 1.65
N LEU A 175 2.78 -15.77 1.31
CA LEU A 175 2.51 -17.20 1.49
C LEU A 175 2.32 -17.58 2.97
N LEU A 176 3.09 -16.97 3.88
CA LEU A 176 2.92 -17.14 5.32
C LEU A 176 1.56 -16.65 5.81
N HIS A 177 1.13 -15.47 5.36
CA HIS A 177 -0.20 -14.94 5.67
C HIS A 177 -1.32 -15.85 5.13
N ALA A 178 -1.09 -16.48 3.98
CA ALA A 178 -1.98 -17.48 3.42
C ALA A 178 -1.90 -18.87 4.11
N GLY A 179 -1.10 -19.00 5.19
CA GLY A 179 -0.94 -20.24 5.93
C GLY A 179 -0.03 -21.28 5.26
N VAL A 180 0.76 -20.85 4.26
CA VAL A 180 1.67 -21.74 3.52
C VAL A 180 3.07 -21.64 4.09
N LYS A 181 3.66 -22.76 4.49
CA LYS A 181 5.09 -22.79 4.93
C LYS A 181 5.99 -22.49 3.74
N THR A 182 6.94 -21.56 3.94
CA THR A 182 7.99 -21.22 2.98
C THR A 182 9.35 -21.60 3.57
N VAL A 183 10.32 -21.83 2.68
CA VAL A 183 11.69 -22.25 3.11
C VAL A 183 12.46 -21.06 3.69
N PHE A 184 12.09 -19.84 3.35
CA PHE A 184 12.84 -18.61 3.66
C PHE A 184 12.22 -17.75 4.76
N ALA A 185 11.05 -18.13 5.28
CA ALA A 185 10.27 -17.31 6.21
C ALA A 185 11.07 -16.91 7.47
N ASP A 186 11.94 -17.77 7.95
CA ASP A 186 12.73 -17.52 9.16
C ASP A 186 13.99 -16.70 8.90
N SER A 187 14.29 -16.36 7.64
CA SER A 187 15.52 -15.63 7.26
C SER A 187 15.31 -14.12 7.11
N TYR A 188 14.09 -13.64 7.14
CA TYR A 188 13.77 -12.22 6.95
C TYR A 188 13.60 -11.49 8.29
N PRO A 189 14.17 -10.31 8.45
CA PRO A 189 14.00 -9.54 9.67
C PRO A 189 12.53 -9.10 9.83
N ASP A 190 11.98 -9.22 11.02
CA ASP A 190 10.64 -8.70 11.35
C ASP A 190 10.60 -7.17 11.35
N THR A 191 11.76 -6.54 11.43
CA THR A 191 11.93 -5.10 11.52
C THR A 191 12.88 -4.63 10.42
N LEU A 192 12.42 -3.70 9.61
CA LEU A 192 13.26 -2.95 8.68
C LEU A 192 13.91 -1.78 9.43
N TYR A 193 15.10 -1.40 9.03
CA TYR A 193 15.81 -0.25 9.61
C TYR A 193 16.00 0.81 8.54
N ALA A 194 15.60 2.03 8.85
CA ALA A 194 15.87 3.20 8.03
C ALA A 194 16.93 4.07 8.69
N LEU A 195 17.96 4.43 7.95
CA LEU A 195 19.06 5.27 8.41
C LEU A 195 18.83 6.75 8.07
N SER A 196 17.94 7.03 7.13
CA SER A 196 17.56 8.38 6.73
C SER A 196 16.04 8.50 6.49
N PRO A 197 15.48 9.71 6.51
CA PRO A 197 14.08 9.94 6.14
C PRO A 197 13.74 9.51 4.71
N GLU A 198 14.68 9.59 3.77
CA GLU A 198 14.53 9.13 2.39
C GLU A 198 14.35 7.61 2.34
N GLU A 199 15.19 6.88 3.07
CA GLU A 199 15.07 5.42 3.19
C GLU A 199 13.74 5.01 3.85
N LEU A 200 13.32 5.75 4.88
CA LEU A 200 12.02 5.54 5.51
C LEU A 200 10.89 5.67 4.48
N THR A 201 10.95 6.70 3.63
CA THR A 201 9.98 6.93 2.56
C THR A 201 9.94 5.74 1.59
N ALA A 202 11.10 5.27 1.14
CA ALA A 202 11.21 4.14 0.23
C ALA A 202 10.72 2.82 0.84
N GLN A 203 10.86 2.64 2.15
CA GLN A 203 10.45 1.43 2.87
C GLN A 203 9.01 1.47 3.39
N ALA A 204 8.39 2.65 3.46
CA ALA A 204 7.06 2.83 4.04
C ALA A 204 6.01 1.96 3.35
N TRP A 205 6.02 1.89 2.03
CA TRP A 205 5.15 1.01 1.25
C TRP A 205 5.34 -0.47 1.58
N ARG A 206 6.59 -0.92 1.75
CA ARG A 206 6.88 -2.30 2.15
C ARG A 206 6.28 -2.60 3.51
N SER A 207 6.45 -1.69 4.46
CA SER A 207 5.85 -1.82 5.79
C SER A 207 4.32 -1.95 5.73
N LEU A 208 3.68 -1.10 4.93
CA LEU A 208 2.22 -1.12 4.79
C LEU A 208 1.70 -2.41 4.15
N LEU A 209 2.34 -2.86 3.07
CA LEU A 209 1.93 -4.05 2.34
C LEU A 209 2.25 -5.34 3.09
N TYR A 210 3.43 -5.43 3.70
CA TYR A 210 3.95 -6.66 4.30
C TYR A 210 3.73 -6.75 5.80
N GLY A 211 3.21 -5.69 6.42
CA GLY A 211 3.02 -5.62 7.86
C GLY A 211 4.33 -5.61 8.65
N GLN A 212 5.46 -5.28 8.01
CA GLN A 212 6.75 -5.14 8.67
C GLN A 212 6.79 -3.88 9.53
N ARG A 213 7.45 -3.96 10.68
CA ARG A 213 7.77 -2.78 11.47
C ARG A 213 8.96 -2.07 10.84
N ILE A 214 8.97 -0.74 10.86
CA ILE A 214 10.14 0.05 10.54
C ILE A 214 10.63 0.70 11.82
N ALA A 215 11.90 0.47 12.16
CA ALA A 215 12.63 1.23 13.16
C ALA A 215 13.59 2.18 12.42
N TRP A 216 13.74 3.39 12.92
CA TRP A 216 14.67 4.38 12.37
C TRP A 216 15.64 4.88 13.43
N THR A 217 16.84 5.29 12.99
CA THR A 217 17.94 5.72 13.86
C THR A 217 18.08 7.22 13.97
N PHE A 218 17.36 7.97 13.13
CA PHE A 218 17.33 9.43 13.16
C PHE A 218 16.26 9.96 14.12
N SER A 219 16.37 11.23 14.51
CA SER A 219 15.43 11.86 15.44
C SER A 219 14.08 12.20 14.80
N GLU A 220 13.03 12.29 15.61
CA GLU A 220 11.73 12.77 15.14
C GLU A 220 11.77 14.21 14.59
N LYS A 221 12.74 15.00 15.06
CA LYS A 221 12.97 16.35 14.53
C LYS A 221 13.49 16.31 13.09
N GLU A 222 14.49 15.46 12.80
CA GLU A 222 15.00 15.28 11.43
C GLU A 222 13.90 14.80 10.48
N LEU A 223 13.03 13.90 10.93
CA LEU A 223 11.87 13.48 10.15
C LEU A 223 10.89 14.64 9.90
N ALA A 224 10.60 15.43 10.94
CA ALA A 224 9.70 16.59 10.82
C ALA A 224 10.27 17.66 9.87
N ASP A 225 11.57 17.94 9.96
CA ASP A 225 12.27 18.89 9.08
C ASP A 225 12.23 18.38 7.62
N TYR A 226 12.47 17.09 7.39
CA TYR A 226 12.36 16.47 6.06
C TYR A 226 10.94 16.57 5.48
N ILE A 227 9.92 16.24 6.26
CA ILE A 227 8.51 16.36 5.83
C ILE A 227 8.19 17.81 5.50
N GLY A 228 8.63 18.75 6.35
CA GLY A 228 8.44 20.19 6.13
C GLY A 228 9.06 20.67 4.82
N LEU A 229 10.29 20.24 4.50
CA LEU A 229 10.94 20.53 3.23
C LEU A 229 10.17 19.95 2.04
N ARG A 230 9.76 18.67 2.12
CA ARG A 230 9.00 18.01 1.04
C ARG A 230 7.66 18.68 0.79
N ILE A 231 6.99 19.18 1.83
CA ILE A 231 5.73 19.93 1.71
C ILE A 231 5.98 21.32 1.11
N ALA A 232 7.08 21.99 1.49
CA ALA A 232 7.41 23.32 0.96
C ALA A 232 7.82 23.28 -0.52
N ASP A 233 8.52 22.22 -0.95
CA ASP A 233 8.94 22.00 -2.34
C ASP A 233 7.79 21.44 -3.21
N PHE A 234 6.61 21.23 -2.62
CA PHE A 234 5.47 20.70 -3.32
C PHE A 234 4.93 21.73 -4.31
N ASP A 235 5.20 21.51 -5.60
CA ASP A 235 4.55 22.23 -6.68
C ASP A 235 3.31 21.49 -7.13
N ALA A 236 2.15 22.06 -6.84
CA ALA A 236 0.85 21.48 -7.18
C ALA A 236 0.62 21.32 -8.70
N THR A 237 1.48 21.89 -9.54
CA THR A 237 1.40 21.79 -11.01
C THR A 237 2.20 20.61 -11.57
N GLU A 238 3.15 20.09 -10.82
CA GLU A 238 3.93 18.92 -11.18
C GLU A 238 3.44 17.71 -10.35
N ASP A 239 3.45 16.53 -10.93
CA ASP A 239 3.00 15.26 -10.36
C ASP A 239 2.98 15.23 -8.82
N LEU A 240 1.79 15.11 -8.25
CA LEU A 240 1.57 14.92 -6.82
C LEU A 240 2.29 13.65 -6.35
N ASN A 241 3.61 13.69 -6.28
CA ASN A 241 4.39 12.63 -5.66
C ASN A 241 4.22 12.72 -4.12
N LEU A 242 2.95 12.77 -3.70
CA LEU A 242 2.56 12.60 -2.31
C LEU A 242 2.83 11.16 -1.82
N GLN A 243 3.13 10.23 -2.72
CA GLN A 243 3.30 8.81 -2.37
C GLN A 243 4.24 8.61 -1.19
N GLY A 244 5.40 9.25 -1.20
CA GLY A 244 6.32 9.15 -0.07
C GLY A 244 5.77 9.74 1.22
N ILE A 245 5.15 10.92 1.17
CA ILE A 245 4.62 11.61 2.35
C ILE A 245 3.37 10.90 2.87
N LEU A 246 2.46 10.46 1.99
CA LEU A 246 1.30 9.66 2.36
C LEU A 246 1.72 8.37 3.07
N SER A 247 2.70 7.67 2.51
CA SER A 247 3.19 6.42 3.08
C SER A 247 3.84 6.64 4.45
N ILE A 248 4.64 7.71 4.63
CA ILE A 248 5.18 8.08 5.95
C ILE A 248 4.03 8.35 6.93
N GLY A 249 3.04 9.14 6.54
CA GLY A 249 1.86 9.42 7.37
C GLY A 249 1.11 8.16 7.79
N LEU A 250 1.12 7.13 6.94
CA LEU A 250 0.47 5.86 7.25
C LEU A 250 1.26 4.98 8.23
N ILE A 251 2.57 5.20 8.41
CA ILE A 251 3.42 4.41 9.32
C ILE A 251 3.77 5.11 10.63
N ILE A 252 3.74 6.44 10.72
CA ILE A 252 3.97 7.21 11.96
C ILE A 252 2.72 7.36 12.80
#